data_84cfe6ae9c936e85bde7f0f978fc79fe
#
_entry.id   84cfe6ae9c936e85bde7f0f978fc79fe
#
_cell.length_a   1.000
_cell.length_b   1.000
_cell.length_c   1.000
_cell.angle_alpha   90.00
_cell.angle_beta   90.00
_cell.angle_gamma   90.00
#
_symmetry.space_group_name_H-M   'P 1'
#
loop_
_entity.id
_entity.type
_entity.pdbx_description
1 polymer ?
#
loop_
_entity_poly.entity_id
_entity_poly.type
_entity_poly.pdbx_seq_one_letter_code
_entity_poly.pdbx_strand_id
1 'polypeptide(L)'
;IRDLRMSRGLGDVYKRQALPNGNLFAVFNDQMTPEEREALTFMYAYMPIGDITDYSGDFYLKNIRSSFQARNEMPWGDSIPEDIFRHFVLPVRINNENLDESRMVFFDELKDRVKGLSLYDAVLEVNHWCHEKVIYTPSDGRTSSPLASVKTAYGRCGEESTLLVAALRSVGIPARQVYTPRWAHTDDNHAWVEAWADGKWHFLGACEPEPVLDLGWFNAPASRGMLMHTKVFGRYEGKEEVMSVNPTYTEINVIDNYAPTAQAKVMVKDEAGNPVPDACVEFKLYNYAEFYTVATKYTDDSGMCGLTAGK
;
A
#
# COMPACT_ATOMS: atom_id res chain seq x y z
N ILE A 1 16.63 -1.92 -17.61
CA ILE A 1 18.02 -2.40 -17.74
C ILE A 1 18.95 -1.73 -16.70
N ARG A 2 18.71 -0.48 -16.26
CA ARG A 2 19.46 0.19 -15.19
C ARG A 2 19.20 -0.43 -13.81
N ASP A 3 17.96 -0.90 -13.54
CA ASP A 3 17.58 -1.52 -12.27
C ASP A 3 18.16 -2.93 -12.06
N LEU A 4 18.42 -3.67 -13.13
CA LEU A 4 19.07 -4.99 -13.06
C LEU A 4 20.53 -4.95 -12.57
N ARG A 5 21.20 -3.79 -12.65
CA ARG A 5 22.60 -3.66 -12.13
C ARG A 5 22.64 -3.37 -10.62
N MET A 6 21.65 -2.66 -10.07
CA MET A 6 21.52 -2.52 -8.61
C MET A 6 21.02 -3.82 -7.96
N SER A 7 20.24 -4.63 -8.69
CA SER A 7 19.76 -5.92 -8.21
C SER A 7 20.86 -6.99 -8.04
N ARG A 8 22.03 -6.85 -8.66
CA ARG A 8 23.11 -7.88 -8.53
C ARG A 8 23.68 -7.95 -7.11
N GLY A 9 23.91 -6.83 -6.44
CA GLY A 9 24.38 -6.83 -5.05
C GLY A 9 23.28 -7.19 -4.05
N LEU A 10 22.06 -6.63 -4.23
CA LEU A 10 20.89 -7.02 -3.45
C LEU A 10 20.50 -8.50 -3.71
N GLY A 11 20.52 -8.96 -4.96
CA GLY A 11 20.21 -10.34 -5.31
C GLY A 11 21.08 -11.37 -4.59
N ASP A 12 22.34 -11.09 -4.34
CA ASP A 12 23.24 -11.99 -3.61
C ASP A 12 22.98 -11.96 -2.09
N VAL A 13 22.60 -10.82 -1.53
CA VAL A 13 22.18 -10.69 -0.12
C VAL A 13 20.85 -11.45 0.09
N TYR A 14 19.88 -11.26 -0.77
CA TYR A 14 18.59 -11.98 -0.71
C TYR A 14 18.75 -13.48 -0.92
N LYS A 15 19.60 -13.92 -1.84
CA LYS A 15 19.92 -15.35 -2.02
C LYS A 15 20.51 -15.98 -0.75
N ARG A 16 21.41 -15.27 -0.05
CA ARG A 16 21.99 -15.75 1.22
C ARG A 16 20.94 -15.81 2.33
N GLN A 17 20.02 -14.85 2.38
CA GLN A 17 18.93 -14.81 3.35
C GLN A 17 17.88 -15.89 3.07
N ALA A 18 17.65 -16.24 1.79
CA ALA A 18 16.75 -17.31 1.37
C ALA A 18 17.35 -18.71 1.46
N LEU A 19 18.63 -18.87 1.82
CA LEU A 19 19.26 -20.20 1.99
C LEU A 19 18.46 -21.14 2.92
N PRO A 20 17.82 -20.66 4.02
CA PRO A 20 16.95 -21.52 4.83
C PRO A 20 15.66 -21.96 4.13
N ASN A 21 15.21 -21.21 3.09
CA ASN A 21 14.02 -21.52 2.30
C ASN A 21 14.41 -21.92 0.87
N GLY A 22 14.94 -23.14 0.73
CA GLY A 22 15.39 -23.67 -0.58
C GLY A 22 14.29 -23.74 -1.64
N ASN A 23 13.01 -23.74 -1.23
CA ASN A 23 11.86 -23.84 -2.14
C ASN A 23 11.47 -22.49 -2.76
N LEU A 24 11.98 -21.37 -2.25
CA LEU A 24 11.63 -20.04 -2.77
C LEU A 24 11.97 -19.90 -4.26
N PHE A 25 13.15 -20.39 -4.69
CA PHE A 25 13.63 -20.27 -6.07
C PHE A 25 13.34 -21.51 -6.94
N ALA A 26 12.84 -22.59 -6.37
CA ALA A 26 12.57 -23.84 -7.09
C ALA A 26 11.49 -23.70 -8.18
N VAL A 27 10.63 -22.69 -8.06
CA VAL A 27 9.55 -22.40 -9.02
C VAL A 27 10.03 -21.76 -10.32
N PHE A 28 11.27 -21.23 -10.38
CA PHE A 28 11.85 -20.68 -11.61
C PHE A 28 12.26 -21.79 -12.57
N ASN A 29 11.32 -22.27 -13.36
CA ASN A 29 11.50 -23.32 -14.34
C ASN A 29 11.00 -22.90 -15.72
N ASP A 30 11.14 -23.78 -16.72
CA ASP A 30 10.77 -23.52 -18.12
C ASP A 30 9.26 -23.51 -18.37
N GLN A 31 8.44 -23.86 -17.38
CA GLN A 31 6.96 -23.83 -17.49
C GLN A 31 6.35 -22.47 -17.13
N MET A 32 7.16 -21.54 -16.62
CA MET A 32 6.71 -20.18 -16.34
C MET A 32 6.63 -19.33 -17.62
N THR A 33 5.56 -18.55 -17.76
CA THR A 33 5.51 -17.53 -18.81
C THR A 33 6.51 -16.40 -18.53
N PRO A 34 6.91 -15.61 -19.54
CA PRO A 34 7.76 -14.44 -19.33
C PRO A 34 7.17 -13.44 -18.33
N GLU A 35 5.84 -13.23 -18.38
CA GLU A 35 5.10 -12.32 -17.50
C GLU A 35 5.09 -12.84 -16.06
N GLU A 36 4.85 -14.14 -15.84
CA GLU A 36 4.92 -14.76 -14.51
C GLU A 36 6.34 -14.62 -13.93
N ARG A 37 7.37 -14.83 -14.76
CA ARG A 37 8.77 -14.71 -14.35
C ARG A 37 9.13 -13.28 -13.98
N GLU A 38 8.69 -12.29 -14.75
CA GLU A 38 8.90 -10.87 -14.45
C GLU A 38 8.20 -10.47 -13.15
N ALA A 39 6.92 -10.82 -13.00
CA ALA A 39 6.13 -10.55 -11.81
C ALA A 39 6.74 -11.17 -10.55
N LEU A 40 7.18 -12.43 -10.63
CA LEU A 40 7.84 -13.10 -9.51
C LEU A 40 9.20 -12.47 -9.17
N THR A 41 9.96 -12.06 -10.19
CA THR A 41 11.22 -11.33 -10.02
C THR A 41 11.00 -9.99 -9.32
N PHE A 42 9.95 -9.25 -9.70
CA PHE A 42 9.55 -8.00 -9.05
C PHE A 42 9.18 -8.24 -7.58
N MET A 43 8.34 -9.26 -7.29
CA MET A 43 7.97 -9.60 -5.92
C MET A 43 9.20 -9.95 -5.07
N TYR A 44 10.12 -10.77 -5.58
CA TYR A 44 11.31 -11.20 -4.86
C TYR A 44 12.34 -10.08 -4.66
N ALA A 45 12.37 -9.10 -5.57
CA ALA A 45 13.29 -7.97 -5.44
C ALA A 45 12.94 -7.04 -4.26
N TYR A 46 11.68 -7.02 -3.84
CA TYR A 46 11.19 -6.07 -2.85
C TYR A 46 10.48 -6.69 -1.64
N MET A 47 10.38 -8.03 -1.56
CA MET A 47 9.77 -8.67 -0.39
C MET A 47 10.61 -8.48 0.87
N PRO A 48 9.99 -8.26 2.05
CA PRO A 48 10.72 -8.19 3.30
C PRO A 48 11.31 -9.55 3.71
N ILE A 49 12.31 -9.52 4.59
CA ILE A 49 13.04 -10.72 5.03
C ILE A 49 12.11 -11.80 5.58
N GLY A 50 11.10 -11.42 6.37
CA GLY A 50 10.10 -12.38 6.88
C GLY A 50 9.39 -13.13 5.76
N ASP A 51 9.04 -12.43 4.67
CA ASP A 51 8.37 -13.03 3.52
C ASP A 51 9.30 -13.98 2.73
N ILE A 52 10.60 -13.67 2.70
CA ILE A 52 11.62 -14.54 2.09
C ILE A 52 11.74 -15.86 2.85
N THR A 53 11.63 -15.83 4.18
CA THR A 53 11.86 -17.00 5.04
C THR A 53 10.61 -17.84 5.25
N ASP A 54 9.43 -17.24 5.28
CA ASP A 54 8.21 -17.84 5.80
C ASP A 54 7.31 -18.42 4.71
N TYR A 55 7.48 -17.99 3.42
CA TYR A 55 6.60 -18.40 2.33
C TYR A 55 7.37 -19.09 1.19
N SER A 56 6.74 -20.08 0.57
CA SER A 56 7.33 -20.83 -0.55
C SER A 56 7.21 -20.07 -1.88
N GLY A 57 8.03 -20.45 -2.87
CA GLY A 57 7.87 -19.97 -4.24
C GLY A 57 6.51 -20.30 -4.85
N ASP A 58 5.95 -21.47 -4.54
CA ASP A 58 4.62 -21.88 -4.99
C ASP A 58 3.52 -20.94 -4.46
N PHE A 59 3.64 -20.47 -3.22
CA PHE A 59 2.72 -19.47 -2.66
C PHE A 59 2.70 -18.20 -3.51
N TYR A 60 3.87 -17.65 -3.83
CA TYR A 60 3.95 -16.44 -4.66
C TYR A 60 3.48 -16.67 -6.08
N LEU A 61 3.85 -17.80 -6.69
CA LEU A 61 3.44 -18.12 -8.06
C LEU A 61 1.91 -18.28 -8.17
N LYS A 62 1.25 -18.91 -7.20
CA LYS A 62 -0.21 -18.98 -7.14
C LYS A 62 -0.86 -17.62 -7.05
N ASN A 63 -0.33 -16.71 -6.19
CA ASN A 63 -0.83 -15.36 -6.07
C ASN A 63 -0.67 -14.56 -7.37
N ILE A 64 0.46 -14.68 -8.06
CA ILE A 64 0.72 -14.05 -9.36
C ILE A 64 -0.27 -14.57 -10.42
N ARG A 65 -0.45 -15.88 -10.52
CA ARG A 65 -1.39 -16.51 -11.45
C ARG A 65 -2.83 -16.05 -11.20
N SER A 66 -3.24 -15.97 -9.94
CA SER A 66 -4.55 -15.44 -9.56
C SER A 66 -4.71 -13.97 -9.96
N SER A 67 -3.66 -13.15 -9.86
CA SER A 67 -3.69 -11.76 -10.32
C SER A 67 -3.87 -11.65 -11.83
N PHE A 68 -3.15 -12.46 -12.60
CA PHE A 68 -3.32 -12.50 -14.07
C PHE A 68 -4.66 -13.11 -14.48
N GLN A 69 -5.16 -14.11 -13.74
CA GLN A 69 -6.49 -14.65 -13.93
C GLN A 69 -7.56 -13.56 -13.75
N ALA A 70 -7.49 -12.79 -12.65
CA ALA A 70 -8.40 -11.69 -12.41
C ALA A 70 -8.32 -10.64 -13.53
N ARG A 71 -7.11 -10.29 -13.98
CA ARG A 71 -6.89 -9.36 -15.11
C ARG A 71 -7.55 -9.84 -16.39
N ASN A 72 -7.50 -11.15 -16.66
CA ASN A 72 -8.08 -11.73 -17.89
C ASN A 72 -9.60 -11.94 -17.81
N GLU A 73 -10.15 -12.22 -16.63
CA GLU A 73 -11.55 -12.56 -16.44
C GLU A 73 -12.45 -11.37 -16.10
N MET A 74 -11.91 -10.32 -15.46
CA MET A 74 -12.69 -9.15 -15.04
C MET A 74 -12.80 -8.12 -16.17
N PRO A 75 -13.97 -7.45 -16.29
CA PRO A 75 -14.24 -6.52 -17.39
C PRO A 75 -13.28 -5.33 -17.48
N TRP A 76 -12.65 -4.97 -16.37
CA TRP A 76 -11.73 -3.83 -16.27
C TRP A 76 -10.25 -4.18 -16.48
N GLY A 77 -9.90 -5.47 -16.63
CA GLY A 77 -8.52 -5.90 -16.64
C GLY A 77 -7.64 -5.21 -17.68
N ASP A 78 -8.14 -5.05 -18.91
CA ASP A 78 -7.44 -4.36 -20.00
C ASP A 78 -7.36 -2.83 -19.81
N SER A 79 -8.22 -2.25 -18.98
CA SER A 79 -8.25 -0.80 -18.74
C SER A 79 -7.26 -0.34 -17.66
N ILE A 80 -6.68 -1.27 -16.89
CA ILE A 80 -5.74 -0.96 -15.82
C ILE A 80 -4.33 -0.77 -16.43
N PRO A 81 -3.70 0.43 -16.29
CA PRO A 81 -2.33 0.65 -16.73
C PRO A 81 -1.34 -0.32 -16.08
N GLU A 82 -0.29 -0.69 -16.80
CA GLU A 82 0.68 -1.71 -16.35
C GLU A 82 1.42 -1.34 -15.06
N ASP A 83 1.81 -0.08 -14.92
CA ASP A 83 2.44 0.43 -13.70
C ASP A 83 1.49 0.40 -12.49
N ILE A 84 0.21 0.72 -12.70
CA ILE A 84 -0.83 0.63 -11.68
C ILE A 84 -1.11 -0.83 -11.29
N PHE A 85 -1.20 -1.73 -12.27
CA PHE A 85 -1.35 -3.16 -12.00
C PHE A 85 -0.16 -3.70 -11.18
N ARG A 86 1.06 -3.39 -11.62
CA ARG A 86 2.30 -3.87 -11.00
C ARG A 86 2.43 -3.46 -9.53
N HIS A 87 2.08 -2.23 -9.18
CA HIS A 87 2.29 -1.70 -7.84
C HIS A 87 1.08 -1.84 -6.92
N PHE A 88 -0.15 -1.96 -7.46
CA PHE A 88 -1.37 -1.86 -6.67
C PHE A 88 -2.33 -3.04 -6.81
N VAL A 89 -2.05 -4.00 -7.71
CA VAL A 89 -2.78 -5.29 -7.80
C VAL A 89 -1.88 -6.45 -7.45
N LEU A 90 -0.73 -6.52 -8.11
CA LEU A 90 0.20 -7.66 -8.05
C LEU A 90 0.73 -7.96 -6.63
N PRO A 91 1.14 -6.97 -5.81
CA PRO A 91 1.69 -7.25 -4.48
C PRO A 91 0.68 -7.93 -3.56
N VAL A 92 1.14 -8.98 -2.86
CA VAL A 92 0.34 -9.68 -1.85
C VAL A 92 0.31 -8.88 -0.54
N ARG A 93 1.50 -8.41 -0.10
CA ARG A 93 1.64 -7.65 1.13
C ARG A 93 1.02 -6.25 1.02
N ILE A 94 0.34 -5.83 2.09
CA ILE A 94 -0.34 -4.55 2.19
C ILE A 94 0.24 -3.72 3.33
N ASN A 95 0.39 -4.32 4.52
CA ASN A 95 0.92 -3.72 5.73
C ASN A 95 1.97 -4.66 6.37
N ASN A 96 1.85 -4.96 7.67
CA ASN A 96 2.71 -5.85 8.43
C ASN A 96 2.04 -7.18 8.82
N GLU A 97 0.93 -7.52 8.17
CA GLU A 97 0.17 -8.75 8.34
C GLU A 97 1.01 -10.00 8.01
N ASN A 98 0.61 -11.16 8.52
CA ASN A 98 1.02 -12.41 7.92
C ASN A 98 0.28 -12.60 6.60
N LEU A 99 0.98 -13.10 5.58
CA LEU A 99 0.34 -13.42 4.30
C LEU A 99 -0.43 -14.74 4.43
N ASP A 100 -1.47 -14.87 3.60
CA ASP A 100 -2.30 -16.07 3.52
C ASP A 100 -2.85 -16.27 2.09
N GLU A 101 -3.65 -17.31 1.89
CA GLU A 101 -4.25 -17.68 0.60
C GLU A 101 -5.52 -16.82 0.27
N SER A 102 -5.70 -15.67 0.91
CA SER A 102 -6.90 -14.83 0.75
C SER A 102 -7.21 -14.47 -0.70
N ARG A 103 -6.18 -14.21 -1.51
CA ARG A 103 -6.36 -13.80 -2.91
C ARG A 103 -7.19 -14.79 -3.70
N MET A 104 -6.88 -16.08 -3.60
CA MET A 104 -7.61 -17.13 -4.31
C MET A 104 -9.01 -17.34 -3.73
N VAL A 105 -9.13 -17.36 -2.40
CA VAL A 105 -10.41 -17.52 -1.70
C VAL A 105 -11.35 -16.34 -2.02
N PHE A 106 -10.86 -15.12 -1.94
CA PHE A 106 -11.68 -13.93 -2.21
C PHE A 106 -12.03 -13.80 -3.70
N PHE A 107 -11.13 -14.17 -4.60
CA PHE A 107 -11.46 -14.21 -6.03
C PHE A 107 -12.65 -15.13 -6.29
N ASP A 108 -12.64 -16.34 -5.73
CA ASP A 108 -13.73 -17.29 -5.92
C ASP A 108 -15.07 -16.83 -5.32
N GLU A 109 -15.04 -16.11 -4.19
CA GLU A 109 -16.24 -15.55 -3.58
C GLU A 109 -16.78 -14.31 -4.30
N LEU A 110 -15.91 -13.50 -4.89
CA LEU A 110 -16.25 -12.16 -5.40
C LEU A 110 -16.46 -12.10 -6.91
N LYS A 111 -15.77 -12.93 -7.70
CA LYS A 111 -15.76 -12.82 -9.17
C LYS A 111 -17.16 -12.74 -9.80
N ASP A 112 -18.07 -13.61 -9.39
CA ASP A 112 -19.43 -13.65 -9.94
C ASP A 112 -20.30 -12.52 -9.37
N ARG A 113 -19.99 -12.02 -8.18
CA ARG A 113 -20.68 -10.92 -7.53
C ARG A 113 -20.39 -9.58 -8.21
N VAL A 114 -19.18 -9.39 -8.75
CA VAL A 114 -18.74 -8.10 -9.32
C VAL A 114 -18.66 -8.06 -10.85
N LYS A 115 -18.58 -9.19 -11.53
CA LYS A 115 -18.34 -9.30 -12.98
C LYS A 115 -19.33 -8.51 -13.85
N GLY A 116 -20.56 -8.33 -13.40
CA GLY A 116 -21.60 -7.59 -14.11
C GLY A 116 -21.64 -6.09 -13.83
N LEU A 117 -20.76 -5.59 -12.98
CA LEU A 117 -20.73 -4.21 -12.51
C LEU A 117 -19.74 -3.35 -13.29
N SER A 118 -19.90 -2.03 -13.23
CA SER A 118 -18.83 -1.10 -13.57
C SER A 118 -17.68 -1.23 -12.56
N LEU A 119 -16.48 -0.76 -12.92
CA LEU A 119 -15.35 -0.78 -11.99
C LEU A 119 -15.66 0.03 -10.71
N TYR A 120 -16.31 1.19 -10.86
CA TYR A 120 -16.75 2.04 -9.74
C TYR A 120 -17.71 1.29 -8.80
N ASP A 121 -18.76 0.66 -9.36
CA ASP A 121 -19.74 -0.08 -8.58
C ASP A 121 -19.14 -1.35 -7.96
N ALA A 122 -18.19 -1.98 -8.63
CA ALA A 122 -17.48 -3.14 -8.10
C ALA A 122 -16.66 -2.79 -6.86
N VAL A 123 -16.04 -1.59 -6.79
CA VAL A 123 -15.34 -1.13 -5.58
C VAL A 123 -16.31 -1.02 -4.40
N LEU A 124 -17.48 -0.41 -4.60
CA LEU A 124 -18.54 -0.30 -3.57
C LEU A 124 -19.01 -1.67 -3.12
N GLU A 125 -19.26 -2.58 -4.06
CA GLU A 125 -19.76 -3.92 -3.77
C GLU A 125 -18.74 -4.78 -2.99
N VAL A 126 -17.45 -4.67 -3.33
CA VAL A 126 -16.39 -5.36 -2.56
C VAL A 126 -16.33 -4.82 -1.13
N ASN A 127 -16.49 -3.50 -0.93
CA ASN A 127 -16.54 -2.93 0.42
C ASN A 127 -17.76 -3.42 1.20
N HIS A 128 -18.90 -3.55 0.54
CA HIS A 128 -20.11 -4.14 1.12
C HIS A 128 -19.87 -5.58 1.57
N TRP A 129 -19.23 -6.39 0.72
CA TRP A 129 -18.84 -7.75 1.06
C TRP A 129 -17.90 -7.79 2.28
N CYS A 130 -16.92 -6.87 2.38
CA CYS A 130 -16.05 -6.78 3.55
C CYS A 130 -16.84 -6.47 4.83
N HIS A 131 -17.82 -5.57 4.76
CA HIS A 131 -18.72 -5.24 5.88
C HIS A 131 -19.56 -6.44 6.33
N GLU A 132 -19.97 -7.32 5.43
CA GLU A 132 -20.65 -8.57 5.77
C GLU A 132 -19.77 -9.55 6.57
N LYS A 133 -18.44 -9.42 6.47
CA LYS A 133 -17.46 -10.34 7.08
C LYS A 133 -16.86 -9.82 8.39
N VAL A 134 -16.64 -8.51 8.50
CA VAL A 134 -15.87 -7.92 9.60
C VAL A 134 -16.56 -6.66 10.12
N ILE A 135 -16.59 -6.53 11.43
CA ILE A 135 -17.05 -5.33 12.14
C ILE A 135 -15.89 -4.70 12.91
N TYR A 136 -15.92 -3.37 13.03
CA TYR A 136 -14.92 -2.63 13.77
C TYR A 136 -14.88 -3.01 15.25
N THR A 137 -13.69 -3.33 15.73
CA THR A 137 -13.43 -3.56 17.16
C THR A 137 -12.02 -3.09 17.49
N PRO A 138 -11.84 -2.17 18.45
CA PRO A 138 -10.51 -1.74 18.88
C PRO A 138 -9.66 -2.92 19.35
N SER A 139 -8.42 -2.98 18.90
CA SER A 139 -7.43 -3.95 19.37
C SER A 139 -6.04 -3.33 19.34
N ASP A 140 -5.15 -3.79 20.22
CA ASP A 140 -3.76 -3.32 20.30
C ASP A 140 -2.78 -4.28 19.62
N GLY A 141 -3.29 -5.30 18.98
CA GLY A 141 -2.48 -6.35 18.39
C GLY A 141 -1.83 -5.96 17.05
N ARG A 142 -1.00 -6.87 16.57
CA ARG A 142 -0.47 -6.85 15.20
C ARG A 142 -1.63 -7.00 14.21
N THR A 143 -1.52 -6.36 13.04
CA THR A 143 -2.47 -6.51 11.95
C THR A 143 -2.63 -7.99 11.57
N SER A 144 -3.87 -8.49 11.66
CA SER A 144 -4.22 -9.86 11.29
C SER A 144 -4.15 -10.05 9.78
N SER A 145 -3.90 -11.30 9.34
CA SER A 145 -4.04 -11.64 7.92
C SER A 145 -5.50 -11.53 7.46
N PRO A 146 -5.77 -11.31 6.16
CA PRO A 146 -7.15 -11.15 5.66
C PRO A 146 -8.08 -12.31 6.01
N LEU A 147 -7.64 -13.56 5.85
CA LEU A 147 -8.46 -14.72 6.24
C LEU A 147 -8.64 -14.84 7.76
N ALA A 148 -7.64 -14.44 8.55
CA ALA A 148 -7.78 -14.42 10.00
C ALA A 148 -8.82 -13.37 10.43
N SER A 149 -8.83 -12.18 9.82
CA SER A 149 -9.84 -11.15 10.06
C SER A 149 -11.25 -11.64 9.74
N VAL A 150 -11.44 -12.29 8.59
CA VAL A 150 -12.74 -12.91 8.23
C VAL A 150 -13.14 -13.99 9.23
N LYS A 151 -12.20 -14.83 9.67
CA LYS A 151 -12.48 -15.92 10.61
C LYS A 151 -12.87 -15.41 12.00
N THR A 152 -12.26 -14.32 12.45
CA THR A 152 -12.57 -13.69 13.75
C THR A 152 -13.77 -12.75 13.67
N ALA A 153 -14.16 -12.31 12.48
CA ALA A 153 -15.26 -11.40 12.18
C ALA A 153 -15.12 -10.00 12.82
N TYR A 154 -13.92 -9.59 13.23
CA TYR A 154 -13.66 -8.25 13.76
C TYR A 154 -12.25 -7.76 13.41
N GLY A 155 -12.06 -6.45 13.41
CA GLY A 155 -10.78 -5.79 13.23
C GLY A 155 -10.86 -4.31 13.58
N ARG A 156 -9.71 -3.68 13.78
CA ARG A 156 -9.59 -2.21 13.80
C ARG A 156 -9.34 -1.71 12.38
N CYS A 157 -9.22 -0.41 12.20
CA CYS A 157 -9.00 0.21 10.89
C CYS A 157 -7.81 -0.39 10.09
N GLY A 158 -6.76 -0.86 10.79
CA GLY A 158 -5.60 -1.53 10.17
C GLY A 158 -5.98 -2.86 9.52
N GLU A 159 -6.73 -3.73 10.22
CA GLU A 159 -7.22 -5.01 9.70
C GLU A 159 -8.29 -4.80 8.63
N GLU A 160 -9.26 -3.91 8.85
CA GLU A 160 -10.33 -3.64 7.89
C GLU A 160 -9.80 -3.12 6.57
N SER A 161 -8.86 -2.16 6.59
CA SER A 161 -8.23 -1.64 5.38
C SER A 161 -7.33 -2.68 4.69
N THR A 162 -6.63 -3.53 5.44
CA THR A 162 -5.87 -4.65 4.88
C THR A 162 -6.80 -5.67 4.19
N LEU A 163 -7.92 -6.01 4.82
CA LEU A 163 -8.94 -6.90 4.25
C LEU A 163 -9.50 -6.33 2.93
N LEU A 164 -9.91 -5.06 2.94
CA LEU A 164 -10.51 -4.43 1.76
C LEU A 164 -9.50 -4.33 0.60
N VAL A 165 -8.24 -3.95 0.86
CA VAL A 165 -7.20 -3.94 -0.18
C VAL A 165 -6.96 -5.34 -0.74
N ALA A 166 -6.90 -6.37 0.11
CA ALA A 166 -6.75 -7.76 -0.34
C ALA A 166 -7.93 -8.22 -1.20
N ALA A 167 -9.16 -7.89 -0.80
CA ALA A 167 -10.39 -8.24 -1.53
C ALA A 167 -10.46 -7.54 -2.90
N LEU A 168 -10.18 -6.24 -2.97
CA LEU A 168 -10.13 -5.48 -4.22
C LEU A 168 -9.06 -6.03 -5.18
N ARG A 169 -7.84 -6.26 -4.67
CA ARG A 169 -6.75 -6.83 -5.47
C ARG A 169 -7.04 -8.25 -5.97
N SER A 170 -7.83 -9.03 -5.23
CA SER A 170 -8.19 -10.39 -5.64
C SER A 170 -9.00 -10.42 -6.93
N VAL A 171 -9.84 -9.42 -7.18
CA VAL A 171 -10.62 -9.25 -8.42
C VAL A 171 -9.98 -8.26 -9.40
N GLY A 172 -8.68 -8.01 -9.26
CA GLY A 172 -7.92 -7.19 -10.20
C GLY A 172 -8.14 -5.69 -10.08
N ILE A 173 -8.76 -5.19 -9.00
CA ILE A 173 -8.96 -3.77 -8.76
C ILE A 173 -7.74 -3.21 -8.01
N PRO A 174 -7.04 -2.19 -8.57
CA PRO A 174 -5.91 -1.59 -7.89
C PRO A 174 -6.35 -0.88 -6.61
N ALA A 175 -5.68 -1.18 -5.51
CA ALA A 175 -6.00 -0.62 -4.21
C ALA A 175 -4.76 -0.42 -3.36
N ARG A 176 -4.82 0.59 -2.47
CA ARG A 176 -3.76 0.93 -1.53
C ARG A 176 -4.34 1.36 -0.19
N GLN A 177 -3.65 1.00 0.90
CA GLN A 177 -3.97 1.48 2.23
C GLN A 177 -3.43 2.90 2.39
N VAL A 178 -4.27 3.81 2.86
CA VAL A 178 -3.87 5.18 3.23
C VAL A 178 -3.85 5.28 4.75
N TYR A 179 -2.89 6.03 5.27
CA TYR A 179 -2.70 6.23 6.70
C TYR A 179 -2.46 7.71 7.02
N THR A 180 -3.19 8.22 8.03
CA THR A 180 -2.86 9.47 8.70
C THR A 180 -2.25 9.16 10.06
N PRO A 181 -1.00 9.59 10.33
CA PRO A 181 -0.32 9.24 11.58
C PRO A 181 -0.91 9.95 12.80
N ARG A 182 -1.55 11.09 12.58
CA ARG A 182 -2.19 11.89 13.63
C ARG A 182 -3.18 12.87 13.01
N TRP A 183 -4.40 12.88 13.50
CA TRP A 183 -5.39 13.88 13.13
C TRP A 183 -5.02 15.26 13.66
N ALA A 184 -5.44 16.32 12.98
CA ALA A 184 -5.22 17.69 13.45
C ALA A 184 -5.98 18.03 14.76
N HIS A 185 -7.11 17.35 15.00
CA HIS A 185 -8.03 17.64 16.11
C HIS A 185 -7.96 16.62 17.27
N THR A 186 -7.22 15.51 17.10
CA THR A 186 -7.05 14.47 18.14
C THR A 186 -5.67 13.81 18.00
N ASP A 187 -5.23 13.10 19.03
CA ASP A 187 -3.99 12.32 19.06
C ASP A 187 -4.10 10.95 18.40
N ASP A 188 -5.27 10.61 17.88
CA ASP A 188 -5.52 9.38 17.14
C ASP A 188 -4.96 9.40 15.70
N ASN A 189 -4.72 8.21 15.21
CA ASN A 189 -4.41 7.89 13.81
C ASN A 189 -5.60 7.20 13.13
N HIS A 190 -5.53 7.03 11.80
CA HIS A 190 -6.53 6.26 11.07
C HIS A 190 -5.95 5.67 9.80
N ALA A 191 -6.53 4.54 9.37
CA ALA A 191 -6.23 3.89 8.11
C ALA A 191 -7.53 3.62 7.34
N TRP A 192 -7.50 3.85 6.02
CA TRP A 192 -8.60 3.57 5.09
C TRP A 192 -8.05 3.11 3.75
N VAL A 193 -8.84 3.10 2.69
CA VAL A 193 -8.44 2.57 1.38
C VAL A 193 -8.65 3.62 0.29
N GLU A 194 -7.73 3.65 -0.67
CA GLU A 194 -7.97 4.20 -2.00
C GLU A 194 -8.01 3.07 -3.03
N ALA A 195 -9.00 3.11 -3.91
CA ALA A 195 -9.17 2.21 -5.05
C ALA A 195 -9.12 3.00 -6.36
N TRP A 196 -8.49 2.40 -7.39
CA TRP A 196 -8.41 2.99 -8.72
C TRP A 196 -9.65 2.64 -9.53
N ALA A 197 -10.39 3.66 -9.91
CA ALA A 197 -11.52 3.53 -10.84
C ALA A 197 -11.60 4.77 -11.73
N ASP A 198 -12.08 4.60 -12.97
CA ASP A 198 -12.30 5.69 -13.91
C ASP A 198 -11.07 6.62 -14.15
N GLY A 199 -9.88 6.04 -14.08
CA GLY A 199 -8.62 6.73 -14.33
C GLY A 199 -8.07 7.56 -13.15
N LYS A 200 -8.64 7.45 -11.94
CA LYS A 200 -8.18 8.14 -10.73
C LYS A 200 -8.32 7.31 -9.46
N TRP A 201 -7.69 7.77 -8.40
CA TRP A 201 -7.85 7.23 -7.07
C TRP A 201 -9.12 7.79 -6.40
N HIS A 202 -9.92 6.90 -5.82
CA HIS A 202 -11.08 7.20 -5.00
C HIS A 202 -10.88 6.64 -3.60
N PHE A 203 -11.27 7.37 -2.56
CA PHE A 203 -11.18 6.87 -1.20
C PHE A 203 -12.50 6.30 -0.68
N LEU A 204 -12.41 5.39 0.29
CA LEU A 204 -13.55 4.82 0.99
C LEU A 204 -13.12 4.30 2.38
N GLY A 205 -14.03 4.35 3.35
CA GLY A 205 -13.86 3.70 4.64
C GLY A 205 -13.91 2.18 4.47
N ALA A 206 -12.93 1.47 5.02
CA ALA A 206 -12.87 0.02 4.89
C ALA A 206 -13.90 -0.66 5.79
N CYS A 207 -14.66 -1.59 5.24
CA CYS A 207 -15.81 -2.24 5.89
C CYS A 207 -16.91 -1.25 6.32
N GLU A 208 -16.88 -0.03 5.79
CA GLU A 208 -17.84 1.04 6.09
C GLU A 208 -18.51 1.46 4.77
N PRO A 209 -19.49 0.70 4.27
CA PRO A 209 -20.09 0.95 2.96
C PRO A 209 -20.88 2.26 2.95
N GLU A 210 -20.60 3.09 1.94
CA GLU A 210 -21.30 4.31 1.62
C GLU A 210 -21.93 4.20 0.22
N PRO A 211 -22.95 4.99 -0.13
CA PRO A 211 -23.63 4.89 -1.42
C PRO A 211 -22.75 5.35 -2.61
N VAL A 212 -21.68 6.08 -2.36
CA VAL A 212 -20.76 6.60 -3.37
C VAL A 212 -19.32 6.56 -2.86
N LEU A 213 -18.35 6.51 -3.76
CA LEU A 213 -16.94 6.70 -3.41
C LEU A 213 -16.67 8.16 -3.04
N ASP A 214 -15.52 8.42 -2.43
CA ASP A 214 -15.10 9.73 -1.91
C ASP A 214 -16.02 10.25 -0.78
N LEU A 215 -16.68 9.32 -0.10
CA LEU A 215 -17.51 9.57 1.06
C LEU A 215 -17.10 8.66 2.22
N GLY A 216 -17.08 9.21 3.43
CA GLY A 216 -16.83 8.52 4.68
C GLY A 216 -17.01 9.48 5.87
N TRP A 217 -17.21 8.94 7.07
CA TRP A 217 -17.35 9.74 8.28
C TRP A 217 -16.15 10.70 8.51
N PHE A 218 -14.99 10.33 7.98
CA PHE A 218 -13.74 11.08 8.15
C PHE A 218 -13.53 12.19 7.10
N ASN A 219 -14.48 12.49 6.20
CA ASN A 219 -14.32 13.57 5.21
C ASN A 219 -13.96 14.91 5.86
N ALA A 220 -14.66 15.31 6.91
CA ALA A 220 -14.40 16.56 7.59
C ALA A 220 -13.05 16.58 8.32
N PRO A 221 -12.63 15.56 9.10
CA PRO A 221 -11.25 15.49 9.61
C PRO A 221 -10.19 15.40 8.51
N ALA A 222 -10.43 14.65 7.44
CA ALA A 222 -9.46 14.51 6.34
C ALA A 222 -9.22 15.82 5.59
N SER A 223 -10.27 16.63 5.36
CA SER A 223 -10.14 17.96 4.72
C SER A 223 -9.31 18.98 5.52
N ARG A 224 -8.97 18.65 6.76
CA ARG A 224 -8.13 19.45 7.68
C ARG A 224 -6.91 18.67 8.16
N GLY A 225 -6.65 17.53 7.54
CA GLY A 225 -5.50 16.69 7.86
C GLY A 225 -4.18 17.34 7.48
N MET A 226 -3.13 17.05 8.21
CA MET A 226 -1.79 17.58 7.95
C MET A 226 -1.00 16.69 7.00
N LEU A 227 -1.17 15.37 7.10
CA LEU A 227 -0.49 14.39 6.27
C LEU A 227 -1.34 13.13 6.09
N MET A 228 -1.44 12.66 4.85
CA MET A 228 -1.90 11.33 4.48
C MET A 228 -0.85 10.71 3.57
N HIS A 229 -0.46 9.49 3.89
CA HIS A 229 0.56 8.80 3.11
C HIS A 229 0.20 7.34 2.87
N THR A 230 0.87 6.72 1.91
CA THR A 230 0.73 5.30 1.60
C THR A 230 2.08 4.67 1.30
N LYS A 231 2.22 3.39 1.61
CA LYS A 231 3.38 2.58 1.28
C LYS A 231 3.09 1.79 0.01
N VAL A 232 3.84 2.08 -1.04
CA VAL A 232 3.74 1.39 -2.32
C VAL A 232 4.83 0.33 -2.39
N PHE A 233 4.47 -0.92 -2.63
CA PHE A 233 5.40 -2.03 -2.74
C PHE A 233 6.43 -1.78 -3.84
N GLY A 234 7.71 -1.94 -3.51
CA GLY A 234 8.82 -1.75 -4.42
C GLY A 234 9.21 -0.28 -4.65
N ARG A 235 10.00 -0.06 -5.69
CA ARG A 235 10.39 1.27 -6.12
C ARG A 235 9.31 1.82 -7.06
N TYR A 236 8.60 2.82 -6.59
CA TYR A 236 7.53 3.49 -7.31
C TYR A 236 7.94 4.91 -7.72
N GLU A 237 7.69 5.26 -8.97
CA GLU A 237 7.97 6.58 -9.56
C GLU A 237 6.66 7.14 -10.15
N GLY A 238 5.74 7.53 -9.28
CA GLY A 238 4.46 8.17 -9.63
C GLY A 238 4.55 9.69 -9.67
N LYS A 239 3.39 10.32 -9.68
CA LYS A 239 3.25 11.79 -9.66
C LYS A 239 3.30 12.37 -8.26
N GLU A 240 3.04 11.54 -7.25
CA GLU A 240 2.93 11.93 -5.85
C GLU A 240 4.32 12.27 -5.29
N GLU A 241 4.33 13.16 -4.29
CA GLU A 241 5.57 13.47 -3.56
C GLU A 241 6.11 12.24 -2.85
N VAL A 242 7.35 11.86 -3.15
CA VAL A 242 8.05 10.78 -2.45
C VAL A 242 8.49 11.27 -1.07
N MET A 243 8.03 10.58 -0.03
CA MET A 243 8.42 10.86 1.34
C MET A 243 9.70 10.12 1.74
N SER A 244 9.77 8.83 1.41
CA SER A 244 10.95 8.01 1.63
C SER A 244 11.03 6.85 0.64
N VAL A 245 12.24 6.38 0.36
CA VAL A 245 12.49 5.17 -0.42
C VAL A 245 13.18 4.15 0.48
N ASN A 246 12.52 3.04 0.72
CA ASN A 246 13.01 1.93 1.52
C ASN A 246 13.34 0.72 0.63
N PRO A 247 14.10 -0.26 1.10
CA PRO A 247 14.43 -1.43 0.30
C PRO A 247 13.22 -2.22 -0.23
N THR A 248 12.09 -2.17 0.47
CA THR A 248 10.89 -2.98 0.17
C THR A 248 9.70 -2.17 -0.29
N TYR A 249 9.70 -0.85 -0.11
CA TYR A 249 8.59 0.03 -0.49
C TYR A 249 9.05 1.47 -0.71
N THR A 250 8.25 2.21 -1.47
CA THR A 250 8.31 3.67 -1.58
C THR A 250 7.14 4.26 -0.80
N GLU A 251 7.41 5.21 0.08
CA GLU A 251 6.38 5.94 0.79
C GLU A 251 6.07 7.24 0.06
N ILE A 252 4.80 7.47 -0.25
CA ILE A 252 4.32 8.64 -1.00
C ILE A 252 3.27 9.41 -0.22
N ASN A 253 3.25 10.72 -0.43
CA ASN A 253 2.31 11.67 0.15
C ASN A 253 1.07 11.78 -0.76
N VAL A 254 -0.11 11.57 -0.19
CA VAL A 254 -1.39 11.63 -0.90
C VAL A 254 -2.34 12.68 -0.34
N ILE A 255 -1.82 13.60 0.48
CA ILE A 255 -2.63 14.64 1.15
C ILE A 255 -3.42 15.51 0.17
N ASP A 256 -2.93 15.71 -1.06
CA ASP A 256 -3.60 16.51 -2.10
C ASP A 256 -4.97 15.92 -2.51
N ASN A 257 -5.22 14.64 -2.25
CA ASN A 257 -6.52 14.00 -2.51
C ASN A 257 -7.59 14.38 -1.48
N TYR A 258 -7.22 15.00 -0.34
CA TYR A 258 -8.09 15.18 0.82
C TYR A 258 -8.25 16.61 1.27
N ALA A 259 -7.18 17.39 1.24
CA ALA A 259 -7.12 18.73 1.85
C ALA A 259 -6.50 19.75 0.93
N PRO A 260 -6.82 21.05 1.09
CA PRO A 260 -6.02 22.12 0.54
C PRO A 260 -4.61 22.07 1.12
N THR A 261 -3.58 22.17 0.27
CA THR A 261 -2.19 21.97 0.68
C THR A 261 -1.34 23.21 0.52
N ALA A 262 -0.21 23.21 1.24
CA ALA A 262 0.89 24.14 1.05
C ALA A 262 2.22 23.37 1.17
N GLN A 263 3.24 23.86 0.45
CA GLN A 263 4.59 23.32 0.56
C GLN A 263 5.38 24.08 1.63
N ALA A 264 5.72 23.37 2.72
CA ALA A 264 6.69 23.85 3.69
C ALA A 264 8.11 23.62 3.15
N LYS A 265 8.95 24.67 3.13
CA LYS A 265 10.35 24.58 2.73
C LYS A 265 11.24 24.98 3.90
N VAL A 266 12.24 24.15 4.18
CA VAL A 266 13.22 24.39 5.27
C VAL A 266 14.60 24.45 4.67
N MET A 267 15.39 25.45 5.09
CA MET A 267 16.81 25.55 4.78
C MET A 267 17.59 25.50 6.07
N VAL A 268 18.53 24.55 6.18
CA VAL A 268 19.42 24.41 7.33
C VAL A 268 20.81 24.97 6.97
N LYS A 269 21.33 25.85 7.81
CA LYS A 269 22.65 26.47 7.66
C LYS A 269 23.43 26.34 8.97
N ASP A 270 24.76 26.29 8.85
CA ASP A 270 25.68 26.41 9.97
C ASP A 270 25.80 27.87 10.46
N GLU A 271 26.55 28.11 11.51
CA GLU A 271 26.78 29.45 12.07
C GLU A 271 27.50 30.38 11.10
N ALA A 272 28.24 29.85 10.13
CA ALA A 272 28.93 30.63 9.09
C ALA A 272 28.01 30.93 7.87
N GLY A 273 26.78 30.42 7.87
CA GLY A 273 25.80 30.61 6.80
C GLY A 273 25.93 29.58 5.66
N ASN A 274 26.76 28.56 5.77
CA ASN A 274 26.87 27.51 4.76
C ASN A 274 25.71 26.51 4.87
N PRO A 275 25.23 25.95 3.74
CA PRO A 275 24.21 24.91 3.76
C PRO A 275 24.73 23.65 4.50
N VAL A 276 23.84 23.01 5.25
CA VAL A 276 24.12 21.75 5.95
C VAL A 276 23.38 20.63 5.24
N PRO A 277 24.04 19.77 4.46
CA PRO A 277 23.45 18.57 3.86
C PRO A 277 23.17 17.49 4.93
N ASP A 278 22.27 16.57 4.62
CA ASP A 278 21.88 15.44 5.47
C ASP A 278 21.41 15.82 6.89
N ALA A 279 21.02 17.08 7.10
CA ALA A 279 20.40 17.49 8.36
C ALA A 279 19.00 16.89 8.49
N CYS A 280 18.77 16.23 9.62
CA CYS A 280 17.46 15.65 9.95
C CYS A 280 16.47 16.75 10.32
N VAL A 281 15.38 16.86 9.56
CA VAL A 281 14.28 17.81 9.78
C VAL A 281 13.00 17.05 10.08
N GLU A 282 12.47 17.25 11.28
CA GLU A 282 11.21 16.67 11.70
C GLU A 282 10.08 17.70 11.53
N PHE A 283 9.06 17.34 10.75
CA PHE A 283 7.81 18.08 10.65
C PHE A 283 6.86 17.59 11.73
N LYS A 284 6.42 18.48 12.60
CA LYS A 284 5.62 18.12 13.78
C LYS A 284 4.27 18.82 13.78
N LEU A 285 3.25 18.06 14.17
CA LEU A 285 1.93 18.58 14.51
C LEU A 285 1.85 18.81 16.03
N TYR A 286 1.36 19.99 16.43
CA TYR A 286 1.12 20.28 17.85
C TYR A 286 -0.37 20.14 18.16
N ASN A 287 -0.71 19.14 18.96
CA ASN A 287 -2.01 19.01 19.61
C ASN A 287 -1.86 18.20 20.90
N TYR A 288 -2.85 18.21 21.75
CA TYR A 288 -2.82 17.46 23.05
C TYR A 288 -1.56 17.75 23.89
N ALA A 289 -1.08 19.02 23.84
CA ALA A 289 0.14 19.45 24.53
C ALA A 289 1.43 18.70 24.12
N GLU A 290 1.47 18.12 22.92
CA GLU A 290 2.60 17.36 22.40
C GLU A 290 2.97 17.83 20.98
N PHE A 291 4.28 17.84 20.68
CA PHE A 291 4.81 17.94 19.33
C PHE A 291 5.04 16.55 18.75
N TYR A 292 4.08 16.04 17.99
CA TYR A 292 4.14 14.72 17.37
C TYR A 292 4.76 14.81 15.96
N THR A 293 5.84 14.02 15.71
CA THR A 293 6.49 13.97 14.40
C THR A 293 5.61 13.23 13.41
N VAL A 294 5.13 13.94 12.37
CA VAL A 294 4.32 13.35 11.28
C VAL A 294 5.17 12.95 10.08
N ALA A 295 6.31 13.62 9.86
CA ALA A 295 7.26 13.29 8.79
C ALA A 295 8.68 13.67 9.19
N THR A 296 9.64 12.89 8.67
CA THR A 296 11.08 13.17 8.78
C THR A 296 11.66 13.25 7.38
N LYS A 297 12.40 14.34 7.10
CA LYS A 297 13.11 14.55 5.84
C LYS A 297 14.58 14.87 6.14
N TYR A 298 15.43 14.69 5.15
CA TYR A 298 16.83 15.08 5.21
C TYR A 298 17.11 16.16 4.17
N THR A 299 17.96 17.12 4.51
CA THR A 299 18.35 18.18 3.58
C THR A 299 19.24 17.65 2.47
N ASP A 300 19.09 18.22 1.28
CA ASP A 300 19.95 17.97 0.12
C ASP A 300 21.30 18.72 0.24
N ASP A 301 22.15 18.62 -0.79
CA ASP A 301 23.44 19.31 -0.87
C ASP A 301 23.33 20.84 -0.73
N SER A 302 22.20 21.41 -1.01
CA SER A 302 21.91 22.86 -0.83
C SER A 302 21.40 23.21 0.57
N GLY A 303 21.30 22.23 1.48
CA GLY A 303 20.74 22.38 2.81
C GLY A 303 19.21 22.50 2.83
N MET A 304 18.53 22.13 1.76
CA MET A 304 17.08 22.27 1.61
C MET A 304 16.36 20.95 1.77
N CYS A 305 15.19 21.01 2.39
CA CYS A 305 14.17 19.96 2.29
C CYS A 305 12.77 20.58 2.29
N GLY A 306 11.77 19.78 1.95
CA GLY A 306 10.39 20.26 1.95
C GLY A 306 9.38 19.13 2.13
N LEU A 307 8.17 19.54 2.51
CA LEU A 307 7.02 18.66 2.68
C LEU A 307 5.76 19.39 2.22
N THR A 308 4.95 18.73 1.39
CA THR A 308 3.57 19.16 1.13
C THR A 308 2.69 18.72 2.29
N ALA A 309 2.00 19.65 2.91
CA ALA A 309 1.14 19.41 4.07
C ALA A 309 -0.21 20.13 3.91
N GLY A 310 -1.22 19.66 4.63
CA GLY A 310 -2.51 20.36 4.73
C GLY A 310 -2.37 21.75 5.34
N LYS A 311 -3.23 22.68 4.91
CA LYS A 311 -3.30 24.06 5.42
C LYS A 311 -4.11 24.15 6.69
#